data_48002c296cb26f02bd8ea7a2de5e3ff3
#
_entry.id   48002c296cb26f02bd8ea7a2de5e3ff3
#
_cell.length_a   1.000
_cell.length_b   1.000
_cell.length_c   1.000
_cell.angle_alpha   90.00
_cell.angle_beta   90.00
_cell.angle_gamma   90.00
#
_symmetry.space_group_name_H-M   'P 1'
#
loop_
_entity.id
_entity.type
_entity.pdbx_description
1 polymer ?
#
loop_
_entity_poly.entity_id
_entity_poly.type
_entity_poly.pdbx_seq_one_letter_code
_entity_poly.pdbx_strand_id
1 'polypeptide(L)'
;IKTELLPVFETKPIKAKEFNDLKLNMKLFSEDLTFAINQSKKLTDLYSNWLDQQIEDGKNFSDKKFQEISKKNTEKCKKTLQRIREGIRLLETNKNAQQAFKFMNLSMYLQQVHYKIKKYSENLDYDFELKEMGKGNWRPFQLAFILLNIKSFLEPESDDRKIMDLIWFPTGGGKTEAYLGLTSFVIFLRKLLSKQIKGCAVIMRYTLRLLTTQQFQRASSLICACEKIRSENEEKLGKIEINIGLWIGGEATPNTEENAKKILSSLENPHSTLENKFLIINCPWCGEDMGPDAKTSKEGSIPGYKIENISPKEKKKIVFACENISCNFSHKKKNFLPIDVIDERIYEKQPDLVIGTIDKFATLPWKPEALECFASDENINGTDLIIQDELHLISGPLGSISGMYEFAIDKIFSKIKKIKIIGSTATIKRADEQIL
;
A
#
# COMPACT_ATOMS: atom_id res chain seq x y z
N ILE A 1 7.11 9.49 -40.74
CA ILE A 1 7.52 9.54 -39.33
C ILE A 1 8.92 9.02 -39.24
N LYS A 2 9.90 9.88 -38.90
CA LYS A 2 11.28 9.44 -38.63
C LYS A 2 11.41 9.32 -37.12
N THR A 3 11.87 8.14 -36.64
CA THR A 3 12.32 8.00 -35.25
C THR A 3 13.72 8.57 -35.12
N GLU A 4 13.93 9.53 -34.25
CA GLU A 4 15.24 10.18 -34.05
C GLU A 4 16.23 9.33 -33.25
N LEU A 5 15.77 8.30 -32.55
CA LEU A 5 16.60 7.42 -31.70
C LEU A 5 16.23 5.97 -31.91
N LEU A 6 17.18 5.18 -32.42
CA LEU A 6 17.16 3.72 -32.31
C LEU A 6 17.97 3.31 -31.07
N PRO A 7 17.45 2.44 -30.20
CA PRO A 7 18.25 1.93 -29.08
C PRO A 7 19.42 1.11 -29.62
N VAL A 8 20.63 1.52 -29.28
CA VAL A 8 21.89 0.86 -29.73
C VAL A 8 22.27 -0.32 -28.84
N PHE A 9 21.62 -0.43 -27.65
CA PHE A 9 21.89 -1.49 -26.68
C PHE A 9 20.60 -2.13 -26.21
N GLU A 10 20.54 -3.46 -26.29
CA GLU A 10 19.55 -4.23 -25.54
C GLU A 10 19.98 -4.30 -24.07
N THR A 11 19.19 -3.71 -23.19
CA THR A 11 19.32 -3.96 -21.76
C THR A 11 18.84 -5.38 -21.46
N LYS A 12 19.73 -6.24 -20.97
CA LYS A 12 19.32 -7.58 -20.54
C LYS A 12 18.22 -7.46 -19.49
N PRO A 13 17.09 -8.18 -19.64
CA PRO A 13 16.02 -8.14 -18.66
C PRO A 13 16.54 -8.63 -17.32
N ILE A 14 16.29 -7.85 -16.26
CA ILE A 14 16.59 -8.28 -14.90
C ILE A 14 15.61 -9.39 -14.54
N LYS A 15 16.10 -10.61 -14.46
CA LYS A 15 15.35 -11.78 -13.98
C LYS A 15 15.70 -12.03 -12.53
N ALA A 16 14.68 -12.25 -11.70
CA ALA A 16 14.92 -12.75 -10.34
C ALA A 16 15.55 -14.15 -10.44
N LYS A 17 16.68 -14.35 -9.76
CA LYS A 17 17.27 -15.68 -9.64
C LYS A 17 16.35 -16.53 -8.78
N GLU A 18 15.93 -17.68 -9.28
CA GLU A 18 15.18 -18.67 -8.52
C GLU A 18 16.15 -19.49 -7.66
N PHE A 19 15.82 -19.63 -6.40
CA PHE A 19 16.55 -20.45 -5.45
C PHE A 19 15.63 -21.58 -4.99
N ASN A 20 15.89 -22.81 -5.45
CA ASN A 20 15.07 -24.00 -5.18
C ASN A 20 14.85 -24.24 -3.68
N ASP A 21 15.84 -23.87 -2.88
CA ASP A 21 15.83 -24.08 -1.42
C ASP A 21 15.20 -22.91 -0.63
N LEU A 22 14.84 -21.81 -1.28
CA LEU A 22 14.28 -20.63 -0.59
C LEU A 22 12.77 -20.61 -0.77
N LYS A 23 12.04 -20.86 0.33
CA LYS A 23 10.57 -20.91 0.33
C LYS A 23 10.01 -19.68 1.02
N LEU A 24 9.58 -18.68 0.24
CA LEU A 24 9.08 -17.39 0.74
C LEU A 24 7.55 -17.31 0.64
N ASN A 25 6.85 -18.34 1.09
CA ASN A 25 5.40 -18.42 0.98
C ASN A 25 4.72 -17.61 2.10
N MET A 26 3.83 -16.69 1.71
CA MET A 26 3.12 -15.77 2.62
C MET A 26 2.21 -16.52 3.60
N LYS A 27 1.50 -17.57 3.14
CA LYS A 27 0.62 -18.36 3.98
C LYS A 27 1.40 -19.09 5.08
N LEU A 28 2.48 -19.78 4.70
CA LEU A 28 3.35 -20.44 5.68
C LEU A 28 3.98 -19.44 6.66
N PHE A 29 4.38 -18.25 6.20
CA PHE A 29 4.92 -17.19 7.06
C PHE A 29 3.90 -16.65 8.07
N SER A 30 2.62 -16.67 7.71
CA SER A 30 1.56 -16.27 8.64
C SER A 30 1.27 -17.34 9.71
N GLU A 31 1.52 -18.60 9.43
CA GLU A 31 1.25 -19.74 10.31
C GLU A 31 2.45 -20.04 11.21
N ASP A 32 3.65 -20.15 10.63
CA ASP A 32 4.88 -20.52 11.32
C ASP A 32 5.93 -19.40 11.27
N LEU A 33 6.02 -18.66 12.37
CA LEU A 33 7.00 -17.58 12.52
C LEU A 33 8.45 -18.10 12.53
N THR A 34 8.69 -19.27 13.12
CA THR A 34 10.03 -19.85 13.18
C THR A 34 10.51 -20.21 11.78
N PHE A 35 9.64 -20.81 10.99
CA PHE A 35 9.92 -21.06 9.57
C PHE A 35 10.19 -19.74 8.81
N ALA A 36 9.37 -18.70 9.00
CA ALA A 36 9.54 -17.41 8.36
C ALA A 36 10.89 -16.76 8.69
N ILE A 37 11.28 -16.77 9.96
CA ILE A 37 12.57 -16.23 10.42
C ILE A 37 13.74 -17.04 9.81
N ASN A 38 13.66 -18.36 9.81
CA ASN A 38 14.70 -19.22 9.23
C ASN A 38 14.87 -18.99 7.72
N GLN A 39 13.78 -18.85 6.98
CA GLN A 39 13.84 -18.51 5.55
C GLN A 39 14.38 -17.10 5.32
N SER A 40 14.06 -16.14 6.19
CA SER A 40 14.58 -14.78 6.13
C SER A 40 16.10 -14.74 6.42
N LYS A 41 16.60 -15.54 7.37
CA LYS A 41 18.03 -15.71 7.61
C LYS A 41 18.73 -16.33 6.41
N LYS A 42 18.16 -17.41 5.86
CA LYS A 42 18.69 -18.03 4.64
C LYS A 42 18.79 -17.05 3.48
N LEU A 43 17.78 -16.16 3.30
CA LEU A 43 17.83 -15.09 2.30
C LEU A 43 19.05 -14.17 2.54
N THR A 44 19.32 -13.78 3.79
CA THR A 44 20.48 -12.92 4.12
C THR A 44 21.81 -13.61 3.92
N ASP A 45 21.88 -14.92 4.16
CA ASP A 45 23.10 -15.70 3.92
C ASP A 45 23.40 -15.82 2.42
N LEU A 46 22.38 -16.07 1.61
CA LEU A 46 22.51 -16.06 0.14
C LEU A 46 22.97 -14.68 -0.38
N TYR A 47 22.43 -13.59 0.20
CA TYR A 47 22.85 -12.24 -0.15
C TYR A 47 24.27 -11.93 0.32
N SER A 48 24.68 -12.40 1.51
CA SER A 48 26.04 -12.28 2.02
C SER A 48 27.04 -12.98 1.09
N ASN A 49 26.77 -14.22 0.72
CA ASN A 49 27.63 -15.01 -0.17
C ASN A 49 27.80 -14.34 -1.56
N TRP A 50 26.68 -13.81 -2.10
CA TRP A 50 26.74 -13.04 -3.35
C TRP A 50 27.61 -11.78 -3.18
N LEU A 51 27.46 -11.07 -2.05
CA LEU A 51 28.23 -9.86 -1.78
C LEU A 51 29.73 -10.14 -1.66
N ASP A 52 30.11 -11.25 -1.00
CA ASP A 52 31.51 -11.66 -0.90
C ASP A 52 32.09 -11.95 -2.29
N GLN A 53 31.33 -12.60 -3.18
CA GLN A 53 31.74 -12.80 -4.57
C GLN A 53 31.91 -11.47 -5.32
N GLN A 54 30.98 -10.48 -5.12
CA GLN A 54 31.09 -9.17 -5.77
C GLN A 54 32.32 -8.37 -5.26
N ILE A 55 32.74 -8.57 -4.02
CA ILE A 55 33.94 -7.96 -3.47
C ILE A 55 35.18 -8.54 -4.15
N GLU A 56 35.24 -9.85 -4.31
CA GLU A 56 36.38 -10.51 -5.01
C GLU A 56 36.41 -10.12 -6.50
N ASP A 57 35.28 -10.18 -7.19
CA ASP A 57 35.17 -9.76 -8.60
C ASP A 57 35.62 -8.32 -8.78
N GLY A 58 35.24 -7.43 -7.84
CA GLY A 58 35.61 -6.01 -7.86
C GLY A 58 37.11 -5.75 -7.75
N LYS A 59 37.87 -6.60 -7.07
CA LYS A 59 39.34 -6.50 -6.99
C LYS A 59 40.03 -6.81 -8.31
N ASN A 60 39.38 -7.61 -9.18
CA ASN A 60 39.92 -8.08 -10.44
C ASN A 60 39.71 -7.11 -11.61
N PHE A 61 39.04 -5.97 -11.42
CA PHE A 61 38.93 -4.95 -12.45
C PHE A 61 40.33 -4.36 -12.78
N SER A 62 40.64 -4.23 -14.05
CA SER A 62 41.92 -3.66 -14.50
C SER A 62 42.03 -2.16 -14.26
N ASP A 63 40.92 -1.41 -14.26
CA ASP A 63 40.87 0.01 -14.04
C ASP A 63 40.60 0.32 -12.55
N LYS A 64 41.50 1.08 -11.92
CA LYS A 64 41.38 1.52 -10.53
C LYS A 64 40.06 2.26 -10.24
N LYS A 65 39.56 3.05 -11.20
CA LYS A 65 38.29 3.76 -11.08
C LYS A 65 37.11 2.79 -10.88
N PHE A 66 37.10 1.67 -11.63
CA PHE A 66 36.06 0.65 -11.46
C PHE A 66 36.23 -0.12 -10.15
N GLN A 67 37.46 -0.36 -9.67
CA GLN A 67 37.69 -0.93 -8.35
C GLN A 67 37.14 -0.05 -7.23
N GLU A 68 37.36 1.27 -7.28
CA GLU A 68 36.81 2.23 -6.30
C GLU A 68 35.29 2.28 -6.33
N ILE A 69 34.67 2.30 -7.52
CA ILE A 69 33.20 2.27 -7.67
C ILE A 69 32.65 0.96 -7.12
N SER A 70 33.25 -0.18 -7.44
CA SER A 70 32.86 -1.49 -6.92
C SER A 70 32.93 -1.52 -5.38
N LYS A 71 34.02 -1.04 -4.80
CA LYS A 71 34.20 -0.92 -3.34
C LYS A 71 33.07 -0.06 -2.72
N LYS A 72 32.82 1.12 -3.26
CA LYS A 72 31.74 2.01 -2.79
C LYS A 72 30.37 1.36 -2.85
N ASN A 73 30.08 0.64 -3.93
CA ASN A 73 28.79 -0.05 -4.07
C ASN A 73 28.65 -1.23 -3.12
N THR A 74 29.69 -2.05 -2.96
CA THR A 74 29.65 -3.19 -2.02
C THR A 74 29.56 -2.73 -0.56
N GLU A 75 30.16 -1.59 -0.19
CA GLU A 75 29.96 -0.97 1.13
C GLU A 75 28.50 -0.56 1.38
N LYS A 76 27.81 0.01 0.38
CA LYS A 76 26.37 0.32 0.46
C LYS A 76 25.56 -0.99 0.64
N CYS A 77 25.91 -2.04 -0.10
CA CYS A 77 25.25 -3.35 0.02
C CYS A 77 25.47 -3.98 1.42
N LYS A 78 26.64 -3.83 2.01
CA LYS A 78 26.92 -4.29 3.40
C LYS A 78 25.99 -3.58 4.41
N LYS A 79 25.83 -2.27 4.29
CA LYS A 79 24.92 -1.51 5.16
C LYS A 79 23.47 -1.98 5.00
N THR A 80 23.03 -2.24 3.77
CA THR A 80 21.70 -2.80 3.47
C THR A 80 21.52 -4.17 4.11
N LEU A 81 22.49 -5.08 3.97
CA LEU A 81 22.47 -6.40 4.60
C LEU A 81 22.37 -6.30 6.13
N GLN A 82 23.12 -5.39 6.72
CA GLN A 82 23.08 -5.14 8.18
C GLN A 82 21.69 -4.70 8.62
N ARG A 83 21.04 -3.76 7.90
CA ARG A 83 19.67 -3.32 8.21
C ARG A 83 18.66 -4.45 8.08
N ILE A 84 18.77 -5.33 7.08
CA ILE A 84 17.89 -6.49 6.93
C ILE A 84 18.07 -7.45 8.13
N ARG A 85 19.31 -7.76 8.51
CA ARG A 85 19.61 -8.61 9.67
C ARG A 85 19.08 -8.02 10.98
N GLU A 86 19.16 -6.70 11.15
CA GLU A 86 18.59 -6.01 12.31
C GLU A 86 17.07 -6.12 12.34
N GLY A 87 16.39 -5.99 11.20
CA GLY A 87 14.95 -6.23 11.10
C GLY A 87 14.55 -7.66 11.48
N ILE A 88 15.34 -8.66 11.07
CA ILE A 88 15.11 -10.07 11.46
C ILE A 88 15.31 -10.23 12.99
N ARG A 89 16.37 -9.67 13.57
CA ARG A 89 16.61 -9.69 15.02
C ARG A 89 15.43 -9.08 15.81
N LEU A 90 14.89 -7.98 15.33
CA LEU A 90 13.73 -7.35 15.95
C LEU A 90 12.47 -8.22 15.85
N LEU A 91 12.28 -8.95 14.77
CA LEU A 91 11.21 -9.96 14.66
C LEU A 91 11.43 -11.13 15.65
N GLU A 92 12.64 -11.50 15.97
CA GLU A 92 12.91 -12.56 16.97
C GLU A 92 12.56 -12.14 18.39
N THR A 93 12.67 -10.87 18.71
CA THR A 93 12.60 -10.36 20.09
C THR A 93 11.32 -9.59 20.43
N ASN A 94 10.65 -8.99 19.45
CA ASN A 94 9.49 -8.11 19.69
C ASN A 94 8.16 -8.80 19.36
N LYS A 95 7.34 -9.09 20.37
CA LYS A 95 6.05 -9.79 20.22
C LYS A 95 5.05 -9.06 19.31
N ASN A 96 4.99 -7.72 19.37
CA ASN A 96 4.09 -6.95 18.51
C ASN A 96 4.54 -7.00 17.06
N ALA A 97 5.86 -6.92 16.80
CA ALA A 97 6.41 -7.08 15.47
C ALA A 97 6.16 -8.48 14.90
N GLN A 98 6.29 -9.52 15.71
CA GLN A 98 5.97 -10.90 15.33
C GLN A 98 4.52 -11.04 14.90
N GLN A 99 3.61 -10.52 15.70
CA GLN A 99 2.18 -10.62 15.40
C GLN A 99 1.78 -9.77 14.18
N ALA A 100 2.33 -8.53 14.06
CA ALA A 100 2.13 -7.68 12.89
C ALA A 100 2.66 -8.34 11.62
N PHE A 101 3.83 -8.99 11.69
CA PHE A 101 4.43 -9.72 10.56
C PHE A 101 3.58 -10.92 10.12
N LYS A 102 3.01 -11.67 11.06
CA LYS A 102 2.07 -12.77 10.76
C LYS A 102 0.81 -12.25 10.07
N PHE A 103 0.18 -11.22 10.59
CA PHE A 103 -1.02 -10.61 10.01
C PHE A 103 -0.74 -9.97 8.65
N MET A 104 0.41 -9.32 8.47
CA MET A 104 0.86 -8.81 7.18
C MET A 104 0.94 -9.93 6.13
N ASN A 105 1.60 -11.04 6.46
CA ASN A 105 1.74 -12.15 5.54
C ASN A 105 0.37 -12.77 5.19
N LEU A 106 -0.52 -12.92 6.17
CA LEU A 106 -1.87 -13.41 5.93
C LEU A 106 -2.68 -12.46 5.04
N SER A 107 -2.65 -11.15 5.31
CA SER A 107 -3.39 -10.17 4.50
C SER A 107 -2.87 -10.08 3.07
N MET A 108 -1.57 -10.18 2.86
CA MET A 108 -0.97 -10.18 1.53
C MET A 108 -1.28 -11.48 0.77
N TYR A 109 -1.31 -12.61 1.46
CA TYR A 109 -1.78 -13.87 0.87
C TYR A 109 -3.24 -13.75 0.40
N LEU A 110 -4.13 -13.32 1.29
CA LEU A 110 -5.55 -13.13 0.97
C LEU A 110 -5.74 -12.12 -0.17
N GLN A 111 -5.02 -11.01 -0.15
CA GLN A 111 -5.06 -10.02 -1.23
C GLN A 111 -4.67 -10.63 -2.58
N GLN A 112 -3.63 -11.46 -2.64
CA GLN A 112 -3.21 -12.08 -3.90
C GLN A 112 -4.21 -13.13 -4.39
N VAL A 113 -4.79 -13.89 -3.48
CA VAL A 113 -5.84 -14.86 -3.80
C VAL A 113 -7.07 -14.15 -4.36
N HIS A 114 -7.60 -13.18 -3.63
CA HIS A 114 -8.83 -12.46 -4.01
C HIS A 114 -8.66 -11.56 -5.23
N TYR A 115 -7.50 -10.95 -5.43
CA TYR A 115 -7.24 -10.16 -6.64
C TYR A 115 -7.27 -10.99 -7.93
N LYS A 116 -6.88 -12.26 -7.87
CA LYS A 116 -6.92 -13.18 -9.03
C LYS A 116 -8.33 -13.65 -9.37
N ILE A 117 -9.22 -13.71 -8.38
CA ILE A 117 -10.63 -14.09 -8.56
C ILE A 117 -11.35 -13.21 -9.58
N LYS A 118 -10.99 -11.93 -9.67
CA LYS A 118 -11.57 -10.99 -10.67
C LYS A 118 -11.53 -11.48 -12.12
N LYS A 119 -10.69 -12.45 -12.46
CA LYS A 119 -10.61 -13.01 -13.82
C LYS A 119 -11.52 -14.23 -14.05
N TYR A 120 -12.14 -14.79 -13.01
CA TYR A 120 -12.82 -16.09 -13.06
C TYR A 120 -14.21 -16.10 -12.39
N SER A 121 -14.95 -14.99 -12.43
CA SER A 121 -16.12 -14.70 -11.60
C SER A 121 -17.37 -15.58 -11.79
N GLU A 122 -17.37 -16.62 -12.60
CA GLU A 122 -18.59 -17.37 -12.92
C GLU A 122 -18.92 -18.54 -11.97
N ASN A 123 -17.97 -19.04 -11.15
CA ASN A 123 -18.22 -20.16 -10.21
C ASN A 123 -17.28 -20.10 -8.99
N LEU A 124 -17.56 -19.24 -8.04
CA LEU A 124 -16.80 -19.16 -6.79
C LEU A 124 -17.41 -20.03 -5.72
N ASP A 125 -16.86 -21.25 -5.61
CA ASP A 125 -16.97 -22.06 -4.42
C ASP A 125 -16.03 -21.51 -3.34
N TYR A 126 -16.49 -21.34 -2.10
CA TYR A 126 -15.74 -20.73 -0.98
C TYR A 126 -14.48 -21.53 -0.57
N ASP A 127 -14.32 -22.74 -1.08
CA ASP A 127 -13.09 -23.55 -0.97
C ASP A 127 -11.90 -23.03 -1.80
N PHE A 128 -12.06 -21.88 -2.49
CA PHE A 128 -11.02 -21.35 -3.35
C PHE A 128 -9.74 -20.96 -2.59
N GLU A 129 -9.88 -20.41 -1.39
CA GLU A 129 -8.73 -20.08 -0.51
C GLU A 129 -7.90 -21.32 -0.20
N LEU A 130 -8.52 -22.46 -0.03
CA LEU A 130 -7.86 -23.76 0.23
C LEU A 130 -7.19 -24.32 -1.03
N LYS A 131 -7.82 -24.19 -2.20
CA LYS A 131 -7.27 -24.70 -3.49
C LYS A 131 -6.04 -23.89 -3.95
N GLU A 132 -5.90 -22.64 -3.53
CA GLU A 132 -4.82 -21.73 -3.93
C GLU A 132 -3.65 -21.70 -2.93
N MET A 133 -3.57 -22.62 -1.97
CA MET A 133 -2.53 -22.65 -0.90
C MET A 133 -1.08 -22.66 -1.42
N GLY A 134 -0.83 -23.08 -2.66
CA GLY A 134 0.50 -23.04 -3.30
C GLY A 134 0.91 -21.70 -3.87
N LYS A 135 0.01 -20.70 -3.90
CA LYS A 135 0.23 -19.37 -4.47
C LYS A 135 0.48 -18.35 -3.35
N GLY A 136 1.01 -17.20 -3.69
CA GLY A 136 1.32 -16.16 -2.69
C GLY A 136 2.74 -16.28 -2.14
N ASN A 137 3.73 -16.08 -3.04
CA ASN A 137 5.13 -16.09 -2.65
C ASN A 137 5.72 -14.67 -2.76
N TRP A 138 6.53 -14.30 -1.77
CA TRP A 138 7.37 -13.13 -1.86
C TRP A 138 8.49 -13.35 -2.89
N ARG A 139 8.78 -12.32 -3.67
CA ARG A 139 10.07 -12.24 -4.35
C ARG A 139 11.14 -11.87 -3.33
N PRO A 140 12.39 -12.36 -3.45
CA PRO A 140 13.45 -12.08 -2.47
C PRO A 140 13.61 -10.60 -2.12
N PHE A 141 13.58 -9.70 -3.12
CA PHE A 141 13.74 -8.27 -2.89
C PHE A 141 12.55 -7.64 -2.15
N GLN A 142 11.33 -8.16 -2.34
CA GLN A 142 10.13 -7.65 -1.65
C GLN A 142 10.23 -7.90 -0.15
N LEU A 143 10.55 -9.14 0.23
CA LEU A 143 10.75 -9.50 1.62
C LEU A 143 11.94 -8.75 2.24
N ALA A 144 13.07 -8.70 1.53
CA ALA A 144 14.25 -7.97 1.98
C ALA A 144 13.94 -6.49 2.25
N PHE A 145 13.14 -5.85 1.36
CA PHE A 145 12.72 -4.46 1.52
C PHE A 145 11.82 -4.26 2.75
N ILE A 146 10.90 -5.18 3.01
CA ILE A 146 10.07 -5.14 4.23
C ILE A 146 10.95 -5.26 5.47
N LEU A 147 11.82 -6.27 5.51
CA LEU A 147 12.68 -6.54 6.66
C LEU A 147 13.60 -5.37 7.01
N LEU A 148 14.21 -4.73 6.01
CA LEU A 148 15.10 -3.59 6.24
C LEU A 148 14.39 -2.36 6.82
N ASN A 149 13.06 -2.27 6.63
CA ASN A 149 12.27 -1.14 7.14
C ASN A 149 11.66 -1.37 8.53
N ILE A 150 11.65 -2.61 9.05
CA ILE A 150 11.01 -2.96 10.34
C ILE A 150 11.52 -2.08 11.48
N LYS A 151 12.83 -1.85 11.56
CA LYS A 151 13.46 -1.03 12.60
C LYS A 151 12.89 0.38 12.64
N SER A 152 12.63 0.99 11.48
CA SER A 152 12.09 2.35 11.39
C SER A 152 10.74 2.53 12.08
N PHE A 153 9.96 1.47 12.24
CA PHE A 153 8.63 1.52 12.87
C PHE A 153 8.65 1.07 14.33
N LEU A 154 9.60 0.21 14.72
CA LEU A 154 9.73 -0.24 16.10
C LEU A 154 10.57 0.72 16.95
N GLU A 155 11.52 1.42 16.34
CA GLU A 155 12.40 2.39 16.96
C GLU A 155 12.26 3.75 16.27
N PRO A 156 11.22 4.56 16.60
CA PRO A 156 10.92 5.82 15.90
C PRO A 156 12.04 6.86 15.93
N GLU A 157 12.93 6.80 16.91
CA GLU A 157 14.07 7.70 17.05
C GLU A 157 15.34 7.21 16.30
N SER A 158 15.29 6.02 15.71
CA SER A 158 16.42 5.49 14.96
C SER A 158 16.76 6.33 13.72
N ASP A 159 18.04 6.34 13.35
CA ASP A 159 18.47 7.00 12.11
C ASP A 159 17.86 6.37 10.84
N ASP A 160 17.52 5.09 10.90
CA ASP A 160 16.84 4.39 9.80
C ASP A 160 15.51 5.06 9.41
N ARG A 161 14.83 5.70 10.37
CA ARG A 161 13.58 6.44 10.10
C ARG A 161 13.80 7.72 9.30
N LYS A 162 15.00 8.31 9.38
CA LYS A 162 15.39 9.52 8.63
C LYS A 162 15.81 9.21 7.19
N ILE A 163 16.09 7.95 6.86
CA ILE A 163 16.52 7.54 5.53
C ILE A 163 15.29 7.39 4.63
N MET A 164 15.28 8.04 3.48
CA MET A 164 14.33 7.73 2.42
C MET A 164 14.82 6.47 1.69
N ASP A 165 14.06 5.37 1.81
CA ASP A 165 14.38 4.15 1.10
C ASP A 165 13.67 4.13 -0.26
N LEU A 166 14.42 3.75 -1.30
CA LEU A 166 13.94 3.72 -2.68
C LEU A 166 13.84 2.28 -3.19
N ILE A 167 12.64 1.89 -3.64
CA ILE A 167 12.47 0.68 -4.45
C ILE A 167 12.68 1.03 -5.92
N TRP A 168 13.84 0.69 -6.43
CA TRP A 168 14.15 0.83 -7.84
C TRP A 168 14.14 -0.53 -8.52
N PHE A 169 13.10 -0.81 -9.29
CA PHE A 169 12.93 -2.07 -9.99
C PHE A 169 12.07 -1.86 -11.26
N PRO A 170 12.32 -2.59 -12.36
CA PRO A 170 11.56 -2.42 -13.60
C PRO A 170 10.04 -2.49 -13.41
N THR A 171 9.29 -1.83 -14.30
CA THR A 171 7.84 -1.90 -14.33
C THR A 171 7.38 -3.36 -14.46
N GLY A 172 6.31 -3.74 -13.74
CA GLY A 172 5.86 -5.14 -13.67
C GLY A 172 6.71 -6.04 -12.76
N GLY A 173 7.79 -5.51 -12.16
CA GLY A 173 8.67 -6.24 -11.25
C GLY A 173 8.06 -6.60 -9.88
N GLY A 174 6.88 -6.06 -9.54
CA GLY A 174 6.21 -6.35 -8.26
C GLY A 174 6.62 -5.42 -7.12
N LYS A 175 7.02 -4.18 -7.41
CA LYS A 175 7.28 -3.16 -6.38
C LYS A 175 6.09 -2.94 -5.46
N THR A 176 4.89 -2.91 -6.05
CA THR A 176 3.63 -2.67 -5.33
C THR A 176 3.42 -3.64 -4.18
N GLU A 177 3.72 -4.92 -4.35
CA GLU A 177 3.59 -5.91 -3.26
C GLU A 177 4.50 -5.58 -2.08
N ALA A 178 5.72 -5.10 -2.32
CA ALA A 178 6.64 -4.76 -1.24
C ALA A 178 6.10 -3.63 -0.37
N TYR A 179 5.62 -2.55 -0.98
CA TYR A 179 5.10 -1.43 -0.18
C TYR A 179 3.68 -1.66 0.33
N LEU A 180 2.83 -2.47 -0.31
CA LEU A 180 1.56 -2.91 0.25
C LEU A 180 1.77 -3.83 1.46
N GLY A 181 2.75 -4.74 1.40
CA GLY A 181 3.13 -5.55 2.56
C GLY A 181 3.57 -4.68 3.74
N LEU A 182 4.44 -3.70 3.48
CA LEU A 182 4.87 -2.79 4.52
C LEU A 182 3.73 -1.93 5.08
N THR A 183 2.79 -1.49 4.23
CA THR A 183 1.57 -0.79 4.64
C THR A 183 0.75 -1.63 5.62
N SER A 184 0.50 -2.87 5.28
CA SER A 184 -0.23 -3.80 6.15
C SER A 184 0.51 -4.04 7.48
N PHE A 185 1.84 -4.21 7.45
CA PHE A 185 2.66 -4.34 8.66
C PHE A 185 2.50 -3.13 9.57
N VAL A 186 2.60 -1.92 9.04
CA VAL A 186 2.47 -0.67 9.81
C VAL A 186 1.08 -0.54 10.43
N ILE A 187 0.03 -0.81 9.66
CA ILE A 187 -1.36 -0.74 10.17
C ILE A 187 -1.56 -1.74 11.32
N PHE A 188 -1.17 -3.00 11.16
CA PHE A 188 -1.31 -3.99 12.21
C PHE A 188 -0.44 -3.69 13.43
N LEU A 189 0.81 -3.25 13.23
CA LEU A 189 1.67 -2.86 14.35
C LEU A 189 1.03 -1.73 15.16
N ARG A 190 0.46 -0.72 14.49
CA ARG A 190 -0.22 0.40 15.14
C ARG A 190 -1.44 -0.05 15.95
N LYS A 191 -2.30 -0.94 15.40
CA LYS A 191 -3.45 -1.50 16.12
C LYS A 191 -3.04 -2.37 17.30
N LEU A 192 -1.93 -3.11 17.22
CA LEU A 192 -1.38 -3.91 18.32
C LEU A 192 -0.80 -3.04 19.45
N LEU A 193 -0.22 -1.88 19.12
CA LEU A 193 0.28 -0.93 20.10
C LEU A 193 -0.85 -0.15 20.80
N SER A 194 -1.93 0.17 20.07
CA SER A 194 -3.09 0.85 20.63
C SER A 194 -4.38 0.44 19.91
N LYS A 195 -5.24 -0.28 20.62
CA LYS A 195 -6.53 -0.80 20.09
C LYS A 195 -7.55 0.30 19.76
N GLN A 196 -7.40 1.49 20.31
CA GLN A 196 -8.32 2.64 20.16
C GLN A 196 -7.76 3.69 19.19
N ILE A 197 -6.66 3.38 18.49
CA ILE A 197 -6.01 4.35 17.64
C ILE A 197 -6.84 4.65 16.39
N LYS A 198 -7.02 5.95 16.12
CA LYS A 198 -7.57 6.50 14.89
C LYS A 198 -6.48 7.32 14.18
N GLY A 199 -6.75 7.75 12.97
CA GLY A 199 -5.87 8.61 12.19
C GLY A 199 -5.12 7.81 11.12
N CYS A 200 -4.72 8.51 10.08
CA CYS A 200 -4.07 7.93 8.92
C CYS A 200 -2.68 7.37 9.26
N ALA A 201 -2.54 6.05 9.19
CA ALA A 201 -1.25 5.38 9.40
C ALA A 201 -0.31 5.52 8.20
N VAL A 202 -0.88 5.38 7.00
CA VAL A 202 -0.11 5.34 5.75
C VAL A 202 -0.73 6.23 4.68
N ILE A 203 0.10 7.04 4.03
CA ILE A 203 -0.26 7.85 2.88
C ILE A 203 0.45 7.27 1.65
N MET A 204 -0.31 6.97 0.60
CA MET A 204 0.24 6.65 -0.73
C MET A 204 -0.06 7.79 -1.68
N ARG A 205 0.98 8.37 -2.28
CA ARG A 205 0.87 9.50 -3.20
C ARG A 205 1.24 9.10 -4.62
N TYR A 206 0.43 9.55 -5.54
CA TYR A 206 0.61 9.34 -6.98
C TYR A 206 0.59 10.66 -7.74
N THR A 207 1.21 10.68 -8.91
CA THR A 207 1.25 11.87 -9.77
C THR A 207 0.07 11.95 -10.75
N LEU A 208 -0.47 10.78 -11.15
CA LEU A 208 -1.50 10.68 -12.18
C LEU A 208 -2.79 10.04 -11.63
N ARG A 209 -3.93 10.70 -11.80
CA ARG A 209 -5.25 10.24 -11.33
C ARG A 209 -5.62 8.84 -11.84
N LEU A 210 -5.33 8.53 -13.10
CA LEU A 210 -5.67 7.25 -13.72
C LEU A 210 -4.94 6.07 -13.07
N LEU A 211 -3.65 6.22 -12.81
CA LEU A 211 -2.85 5.23 -12.07
C LEU A 211 -3.33 5.10 -10.62
N THR A 212 -3.75 6.20 -10.02
CA THR A 212 -4.28 6.24 -8.66
C THR A 212 -5.49 5.32 -8.49
N THR A 213 -6.43 5.33 -9.45
CA THR A 213 -7.64 4.49 -9.40
C THR A 213 -7.32 3.00 -9.48
N GLN A 214 -6.40 2.59 -10.34
CA GLN A 214 -6.00 1.18 -10.46
C GLN A 214 -5.29 0.68 -9.19
N GLN A 215 -4.41 1.50 -8.62
CA GLN A 215 -3.72 1.18 -7.38
C GLN A 215 -4.68 1.18 -6.19
N PHE A 216 -5.69 2.06 -6.21
CA PHE A 216 -6.73 2.10 -5.19
C PHE A 216 -7.52 0.78 -5.13
N GLN A 217 -7.94 0.23 -6.27
CA GLN A 217 -8.64 -1.07 -6.28
C GLN A 217 -7.78 -2.20 -5.68
N ARG A 218 -6.48 -2.18 -5.97
CA ARG A 218 -5.53 -3.17 -5.46
C ARG A 218 -5.31 -3.02 -3.95
N ALA A 219 -5.15 -1.80 -3.49
CA ALA A 219 -5.02 -1.48 -2.07
C ALA A 219 -6.33 -1.75 -1.30
N SER A 220 -7.49 -1.50 -1.93
CA SER A 220 -8.79 -1.83 -1.34
C SER A 220 -8.95 -3.33 -1.09
N SER A 221 -8.45 -4.20 -1.98
CA SER A 221 -8.44 -5.64 -1.74
C SER A 221 -7.57 -6.01 -0.53
N LEU A 222 -6.41 -5.35 -0.35
CA LEU A 222 -5.58 -5.51 0.85
C LEU A 222 -6.30 -5.04 2.11
N ILE A 223 -6.94 -3.87 2.08
CA ILE A 223 -7.64 -3.34 3.26
C ILE A 223 -8.85 -4.20 3.62
N CYS A 224 -9.57 -4.77 2.65
CA CYS A 224 -10.59 -5.77 2.92
C CYS A 224 -10.02 -6.99 3.65
N ALA A 225 -8.83 -7.48 3.24
CA ALA A 225 -8.14 -8.56 3.94
C ALA A 225 -7.73 -8.16 5.37
N CYS A 226 -7.20 -6.94 5.54
CA CYS A 226 -6.83 -6.43 6.86
C CYS A 226 -8.05 -6.30 7.79
N GLU A 227 -9.18 -5.79 7.28
CA GLU A 227 -10.39 -5.63 8.08
C GLU A 227 -11.01 -6.99 8.44
N LYS A 228 -11.01 -7.96 7.52
CA LYS A 228 -11.41 -9.35 7.82
C LYS A 228 -10.56 -9.91 8.98
N ILE A 229 -9.25 -9.78 8.89
CA ILE A 229 -8.34 -10.25 9.94
C ILE A 229 -8.61 -9.51 11.27
N ARG A 230 -8.81 -8.19 11.23
CA ARG A 230 -9.12 -7.41 12.43
C ARG A 230 -10.42 -7.89 13.07
N SER A 231 -11.50 -8.04 12.29
CA SER A 231 -12.81 -8.44 12.81
C SER A 231 -12.79 -9.84 13.43
N GLU A 232 -11.93 -10.73 12.96
CA GLU A 232 -11.71 -12.07 13.53
C GLU A 232 -10.74 -12.05 14.74
N ASN A 233 -10.07 -10.92 15.00
CA ASN A 233 -9.08 -10.76 16.08
C ASN A 233 -9.31 -9.49 16.90
N GLU A 234 -10.57 -9.12 17.19
CA GLU A 234 -10.92 -7.88 17.90
C GLU A 234 -10.26 -7.74 19.27
N GLU A 235 -10.04 -8.86 19.96
CA GLU A 235 -9.35 -8.85 21.26
C GLU A 235 -7.92 -8.30 21.17
N LYS A 236 -7.23 -8.53 20.05
CA LYS A 236 -5.86 -8.06 19.83
C LYS A 236 -5.80 -6.72 19.13
N LEU A 237 -6.64 -6.52 18.12
CA LEU A 237 -6.56 -5.40 17.17
C LEU A 237 -7.57 -4.26 17.46
N GLY A 238 -8.49 -4.48 18.42
CA GLY A 238 -9.53 -3.51 18.76
C GLY A 238 -10.73 -3.55 17.81
N LYS A 239 -11.73 -2.71 18.11
CA LYS A 239 -13.01 -2.67 17.38
C LYS A 239 -13.05 -1.64 16.26
N ILE A 240 -12.08 -0.73 16.20
CA ILE A 240 -12.04 0.33 15.18
C ILE A 240 -11.67 -0.30 13.83
N GLU A 241 -12.57 -0.14 12.87
CA GLU A 241 -12.44 -0.62 11.49
C GLU A 241 -11.12 -0.18 10.86
N ILE A 242 -10.47 -1.08 10.11
CA ILE A 242 -9.35 -0.74 9.22
C ILE A 242 -9.93 -0.38 7.87
N ASN A 243 -9.73 0.85 7.42
CA ASN A 243 -10.34 1.36 6.20
C ASN A 243 -9.38 2.15 5.31
N ILE A 244 -9.82 2.39 4.05
CA ILE A 244 -9.07 3.11 3.02
C ILE A 244 -9.86 4.28 2.49
N GLY A 245 -9.18 5.42 2.27
CA GLY A 245 -9.72 6.61 1.62
C GLY A 245 -9.07 6.88 0.26
N LEU A 246 -9.89 7.28 -0.74
CA LEU A 246 -9.41 7.79 -2.03
C LEU A 246 -9.59 9.31 -2.07
N TRP A 247 -8.47 10.06 -2.07
CA TRP A 247 -8.44 11.51 -1.98
C TRP A 247 -7.80 12.17 -3.21
N ILE A 248 -8.60 12.35 -4.28
CA ILE A 248 -8.12 12.80 -5.60
C ILE A 248 -8.80 14.06 -6.15
N GLY A 249 -9.73 14.64 -5.41
CA GLY A 249 -10.37 15.93 -5.70
C GLY A 249 -11.73 15.85 -6.38
N GLY A 250 -12.52 16.92 -6.18
CA GLY A 250 -13.95 16.99 -6.50
C GLY A 250 -14.34 16.86 -7.97
N GLU A 251 -13.42 16.95 -8.90
CA GLU A 251 -13.70 16.60 -10.30
C GLU A 251 -13.89 15.10 -10.49
N ALA A 252 -13.15 14.27 -9.74
CA ALA A 252 -13.11 12.82 -9.88
C ALA A 252 -13.93 12.09 -8.80
N THR A 253 -14.00 12.63 -7.57
CA THR A 253 -14.73 12.04 -6.44
C THR A 253 -15.57 13.08 -5.71
N PRO A 254 -16.70 12.70 -5.04
CA PRO A 254 -17.54 13.64 -4.33
C PRO A 254 -16.82 14.30 -3.15
N ASN A 255 -17.01 15.62 -2.96
CA ASN A 255 -16.42 16.32 -1.81
C ASN A 255 -17.27 16.16 -0.53
N THR A 256 -18.61 16.10 -0.66
CA THR A 256 -19.53 16.04 0.47
C THR A 256 -20.52 14.90 0.33
N GLU A 257 -21.07 14.45 1.46
CA GLU A 257 -22.12 13.42 1.49
C GLU A 257 -23.37 13.85 0.71
N GLU A 258 -23.73 15.13 0.78
CA GLU A 258 -24.87 15.67 0.03
C GLU A 258 -24.64 15.60 -1.49
N ASN A 259 -23.45 16.00 -1.93
CA ASN A 259 -23.05 15.90 -3.33
C ASN A 259 -23.05 14.44 -3.81
N ALA A 260 -22.56 13.54 -2.99
CA ALA A 260 -22.54 12.12 -3.28
C ALA A 260 -23.97 11.55 -3.46
N LYS A 261 -24.92 11.94 -2.60
CA LYS A 261 -26.33 11.53 -2.74
C LYS A 261 -26.97 12.04 -4.03
N LYS A 262 -26.68 13.28 -4.42
CA LYS A 262 -27.13 13.85 -5.71
C LYS A 262 -26.58 13.07 -6.90
N ILE A 263 -25.29 12.71 -6.84
CA ILE A 263 -24.67 11.87 -7.87
C ILE A 263 -25.33 10.49 -7.93
N LEU A 264 -25.55 9.83 -6.80
CA LEU A 264 -26.20 8.52 -6.77
C LEU A 264 -27.61 8.58 -7.37
N SER A 265 -28.44 9.55 -6.96
CA SER A 265 -29.79 9.74 -7.54
C SER A 265 -29.75 10.01 -9.05
N SER A 266 -28.72 10.71 -9.54
CA SER A 266 -28.55 10.93 -10.98
C SER A 266 -28.15 9.64 -11.69
N LEU A 267 -27.29 8.81 -11.12
CA LEU A 267 -26.89 7.51 -11.68
C LEU A 267 -28.05 6.50 -11.71
N GLU A 268 -29.02 6.61 -10.81
CA GLU A 268 -30.24 5.80 -10.79
C GLU A 268 -31.19 6.11 -11.98
N ASN A 269 -30.99 7.24 -12.65
CA ASN A 269 -31.74 7.60 -13.84
C ASN A 269 -31.09 7.01 -15.09
N PRO A 270 -31.74 6.11 -15.85
CA PRO A 270 -31.20 5.47 -17.05
C PRO A 270 -30.78 6.42 -18.16
N HIS A 271 -31.34 7.64 -18.18
CA HIS A 271 -31.02 8.68 -19.17
C HIS A 271 -29.90 9.63 -18.73
N SER A 272 -29.30 9.37 -17.57
CA SER A 272 -28.18 10.18 -17.07
C SER A 272 -26.92 9.94 -17.89
N THR A 273 -26.28 11.03 -18.29
CA THR A 273 -24.95 11.01 -18.91
C THR A 273 -23.83 11.28 -17.89
N LEU A 274 -24.16 11.26 -16.61
CA LEU A 274 -23.23 11.60 -15.54
C LEU A 274 -22.23 10.46 -15.31
N GLU A 275 -20.94 10.77 -15.27
CA GLU A 275 -19.90 9.80 -14.97
C GLU A 275 -19.99 9.29 -13.53
N ASN A 276 -19.67 8.01 -13.34
CA ASN A 276 -19.61 7.39 -12.02
C ASN A 276 -18.40 7.90 -11.23
N LYS A 277 -18.61 8.87 -10.35
CA LYS A 277 -17.59 9.46 -9.49
C LYS A 277 -17.23 8.64 -8.25
N PHE A 278 -17.86 7.49 -8.03
CA PHE A 278 -17.48 6.63 -6.90
C PHE A 278 -16.32 5.69 -7.23
N LEU A 279 -16.05 5.43 -8.50
CA LEU A 279 -14.91 4.67 -9.01
C LEU A 279 -14.79 3.21 -8.50
N ILE A 280 -15.82 2.68 -7.84
CA ILE A 280 -15.85 1.32 -7.30
C ILE A 280 -16.71 0.46 -8.22
N ILE A 281 -16.12 -0.02 -9.30
CA ILE A 281 -16.82 -0.77 -10.34
C ILE A 281 -16.92 -2.28 -10.10
N ASN A 282 -16.14 -2.79 -9.16
CA ASN A 282 -16.16 -4.18 -8.73
C ASN A 282 -15.91 -4.28 -7.23
N CYS A 283 -16.47 -5.30 -6.61
CA CYS A 283 -16.13 -5.65 -5.23
C CYS A 283 -14.64 -6.02 -5.13
N PRO A 284 -13.82 -5.31 -4.33
CA PRO A 284 -12.40 -5.60 -4.23
C PRO A 284 -12.09 -6.95 -3.55
N TRP A 285 -13.09 -7.57 -2.93
CA TRP A 285 -12.97 -8.86 -2.27
C TRP A 285 -13.31 -10.04 -3.19
N CYS A 286 -14.49 -10.05 -3.82
CA CYS A 286 -14.94 -11.19 -4.62
C CYS A 286 -15.05 -10.92 -6.13
N GLY A 287 -14.82 -9.69 -6.58
CA GLY A 287 -14.86 -9.34 -7.99
C GLY A 287 -16.27 -9.10 -8.57
N GLU A 288 -17.33 -9.25 -7.78
CA GLU A 288 -18.73 -8.98 -8.22
C GLU A 288 -18.86 -7.58 -8.80
N ASP A 289 -19.56 -7.45 -9.91
CA ASP A 289 -19.77 -6.16 -10.58
C ASP A 289 -20.58 -5.20 -9.69
N MET A 290 -20.14 -3.94 -9.65
CA MET A 290 -20.76 -2.87 -8.90
C MET A 290 -20.89 -1.60 -9.76
N GLY A 291 -21.81 -0.72 -9.39
CA GLY A 291 -21.99 0.55 -10.10
C GLY A 291 -23.03 0.48 -11.22
N PRO A 292 -23.21 1.58 -11.97
CA PRO A 292 -24.26 1.69 -12.97
C PRO A 292 -24.09 0.74 -14.16
N ASP A 293 -22.85 0.39 -14.50
CA ASP A 293 -22.55 -0.49 -15.64
C ASP A 293 -22.56 -2.00 -15.25
N ALA A 294 -22.93 -2.32 -14.01
CA ALA A 294 -23.01 -3.70 -13.57
C ALA A 294 -24.12 -4.46 -14.31
N LYS A 295 -23.89 -5.72 -14.69
CA LYS A 295 -24.87 -6.58 -15.38
C LYS A 295 -26.20 -6.72 -14.63
N THR A 296 -26.18 -6.57 -13.32
CA THR A 296 -27.35 -6.65 -12.43
C THR A 296 -28.00 -5.29 -12.16
N SER A 297 -27.52 -4.21 -12.78
CA SER A 297 -28.12 -2.88 -12.65
C SER A 297 -29.54 -2.89 -13.19
N LYS A 298 -30.47 -2.29 -12.43
CA LYS A 298 -31.88 -2.12 -12.78
C LYS A 298 -32.24 -0.65 -12.63
N GLU A 299 -33.27 -0.25 -13.33
CA GLU A 299 -33.83 1.09 -13.20
C GLU A 299 -34.14 1.41 -11.73
N GLY A 300 -33.63 2.55 -11.24
CA GLY A 300 -33.81 2.98 -9.84
C GLY A 300 -32.97 2.26 -8.81
N SER A 301 -31.98 1.41 -9.21
CA SER A 301 -31.11 0.71 -8.25
C SER A 301 -29.71 0.46 -8.81
N ILE A 302 -28.71 0.99 -8.16
CA ILE A 302 -27.31 0.78 -8.50
C ILE A 302 -26.73 -0.34 -7.63
N PRO A 303 -26.27 -1.47 -8.23
CA PRO A 303 -25.65 -2.56 -7.50
C PRO A 303 -24.42 -2.07 -6.71
N GLY A 304 -24.36 -2.44 -5.45
CA GLY A 304 -23.21 -2.13 -4.61
C GLY A 304 -23.17 -0.75 -3.97
N TYR A 305 -24.07 0.19 -4.36
CA TYR A 305 -24.19 1.52 -3.78
C TYR A 305 -25.51 1.64 -3.02
N LYS A 306 -25.46 1.91 -1.73
CA LYS A 306 -26.64 1.97 -0.87
C LYS A 306 -26.62 3.20 0.02
N ILE A 307 -27.80 3.64 0.44
CA ILE A 307 -27.98 4.70 1.44
C ILE A 307 -28.49 4.04 2.71
N GLU A 308 -27.64 3.95 3.74
CA GLU A 308 -27.93 3.23 4.96
C GLU A 308 -27.70 4.07 6.22
N ASN A 309 -28.36 3.68 7.32
CA ASN A 309 -28.02 4.15 8.64
C ASN A 309 -26.85 3.32 9.18
N ILE A 310 -25.68 3.92 9.28
CA ILE A 310 -24.50 3.25 9.88
C ILE A 310 -24.72 3.09 11.40
N SER A 311 -25.40 4.06 12.02
CA SER A 311 -25.79 4.04 13.42
C SER A 311 -27.22 4.61 13.57
N PRO A 312 -28.01 4.15 14.55
CA PRO A 312 -29.37 4.66 14.78
C PRO A 312 -29.48 6.15 15.03
N LYS A 313 -28.39 6.79 15.45
CA LYS A 313 -28.34 8.24 15.76
C LYS A 313 -27.77 9.08 14.63
N GLU A 314 -27.25 8.46 13.58
CA GLU A 314 -26.60 9.17 12.47
C GLU A 314 -27.55 9.32 11.27
N LYS A 315 -27.33 10.38 10.48
CA LYS A 315 -28.01 10.55 9.19
C LYS A 315 -27.60 9.42 8.25
N LYS A 316 -28.52 9.01 7.38
CA LYS A 316 -28.25 8.06 6.31
C LYS A 316 -27.03 8.48 5.49
N LYS A 317 -26.09 7.58 5.30
CA LYS A 317 -24.84 7.78 4.53
C LYS A 317 -24.78 6.79 3.37
N ILE A 318 -24.05 7.15 2.31
CA ILE A 318 -23.75 6.22 1.24
C ILE A 318 -22.76 5.19 1.75
N VAL A 319 -23.05 3.92 1.52
CA VAL A 319 -22.16 2.78 1.83
C VAL A 319 -21.94 1.95 0.58
N PHE A 320 -20.80 1.32 0.51
CA PHE A 320 -20.46 0.38 -0.54
C PHE A 320 -20.54 -1.04 0.00
N ALA A 321 -21.30 -1.92 -0.65
CA ALA A 321 -21.50 -3.29 -0.20
C ALA A 321 -21.71 -4.24 -1.37
N CYS A 322 -21.18 -5.43 -1.28
CA CYS A 322 -21.32 -6.44 -2.31
C CYS A 322 -22.75 -7.01 -2.36
N GLU A 323 -23.28 -7.24 -3.56
CA GLU A 323 -24.58 -7.90 -3.75
C GLU A 323 -24.48 -9.42 -3.61
N ASN A 324 -23.30 -9.99 -3.77
CA ASN A 324 -23.07 -11.43 -3.59
C ASN A 324 -23.24 -11.84 -2.12
N ILE A 325 -24.25 -12.69 -1.86
CA ILE A 325 -24.59 -13.16 -0.49
C ILE A 325 -23.43 -13.91 0.17
N SER A 326 -22.64 -14.62 -0.61
CA SER A 326 -21.50 -15.39 -0.12
C SER A 326 -20.33 -14.50 0.27
N CYS A 327 -20.26 -13.26 -0.26
CA CYS A 327 -19.17 -12.35 0.06
C CYS A 327 -19.13 -11.97 1.55
N ASN A 328 -17.93 -11.78 2.10
CA ASN A 328 -17.76 -11.30 3.46
C ASN A 328 -18.34 -9.88 3.63
N PHE A 329 -18.21 -9.03 2.62
CA PHE A 329 -18.68 -7.65 2.62
C PHE A 329 -20.06 -7.52 1.93
N SER A 330 -20.95 -8.45 2.21
CA SER A 330 -22.29 -8.46 1.61
C SER A 330 -23.25 -7.51 2.34
N HIS A 331 -24.05 -6.77 1.53
CA HIS A 331 -25.13 -5.96 2.04
C HIS A 331 -26.12 -6.74 2.92
N LYS A 332 -26.45 -7.97 2.53
CA LYS A 332 -27.35 -8.83 3.32
C LYS A 332 -26.80 -9.20 4.70
N LYS A 333 -25.50 -9.23 4.85
CA LYS A 333 -24.81 -9.44 6.14
C LYS A 333 -24.65 -8.15 6.94
N LYS A 334 -25.07 -7.00 6.38
CA LYS A 334 -24.81 -5.66 6.93
C LYS A 334 -23.33 -5.41 7.19
N ASN A 335 -22.47 -6.02 6.40
CA ASN A 335 -21.03 -5.82 6.43
C ASN A 335 -20.62 -5.06 5.18
N PHE A 336 -20.19 -3.82 5.35
CA PHE A 336 -19.90 -2.89 4.27
C PHE A 336 -18.42 -2.96 3.88
N LEU A 337 -18.11 -2.55 2.66
CA LEU A 337 -16.72 -2.41 2.22
C LEU A 337 -16.04 -1.27 3.02
N PRO A 338 -14.86 -1.49 3.57
CA PRO A 338 -14.13 -0.50 4.37
C PRO A 338 -13.47 0.57 3.47
N ILE A 339 -14.28 1.22 2.64
CA ILE A 339 -13.82 2.12 1.58
C ILE A 339 -14.57 3.45 1.68
N ASP A 340 -13.82 4.54 1.62
CA ASP A 340 -14.37 5.89 1.52
C ASP A 340 -13.77 6.65 0.34
N VAL A 341 -14.64 7.24 -0.49
CA VAL A 341 -14.27 8.06 -1.67
C VAL A 341 -14.85 9.47 -1.59
N ILE A 342 -15.47 9.83 -0.47
CA ILE A 342 -16.08 11.13 -0.21
C ILE A 342 -15.14 11.89 0.73
N ASP A 343 -14.65 13.06 0.31
CA ASP A 343 -13.65 13.83 1.09
C ASP A 343 -14.09 14.09 2.54
N GLU A 344 -15.33 14.54 2.74
CA GLU A 344 -15.93 14.80 4.07
C GLU A 344 -15.82 13.56 4.98
N ARG A 345 -16.09 12.37 4.45
CA ARG A 345 -15.99 11.12 5.20
C ARG A 345 -14.55 10.69 5.50
N ILE A 346 -13.64 10.97 4.58
CA ILE A 346 -12.21 10.73 4.81
C ILE A 346 -11.74 11.57 6.01
N TYR A 347 -12.17 12.82 6.11
CA TYR A 347 -11.82 13.68 7.24
C TYR A 347 -12.47 13.23 8.56
N GLU A 348 -13.75 12.80 8.52
CA GLU A 348 -14.44 12.29 9.72
C GLU A 348 -13.89 10.95 10.23
N LYS A 349 -13.65 10.01 9.31
CA LYS A 349 -13.24 8.63 9.67
C LYS A 349 -11.75 8.48 9.89
N GLN A 350 -10.95 9.33 9.26
CA GLN A 350 -9.48 9.27 9.30
C GLN A 350 -8.95 7.86 8.94
N PRO A 351 -9.09 7.41 7.68
CA PRO A 351 -8.75 6.06 7.25
C PRO A 351 -7.29 5.68 7.57
N ASP A 352 -7.06 4.41 7.91
CA ASP A 352 -5.70 3.89 8.17
C ASP A 352 -4.79 4.03 6.96
N LEU A 353 -5.35 3.92 5.74
CA LEU A 353 -4.65 4.16 4.48
C LEU A 353 -5.37 5.23 3.67
N VAL A 354 -4.65 6.27 3.26
CA VAL A 354 -5.16 7.25 2.29
C VAL A 354 -4.33 7.20 1.02
N ILE A 355 -5.02 7.03 -0.11
CA ILE A 355 -4.42 7.13 -1.44
C ILE A 355 -4.86 8.45 -2.06
N GLY A 356 -3.90 9.25 -2.51
CA GLY A 356 -4.19 10.56 -3.09
C GLY A 356 -3.19 10.99 -4.16
N THR A 357 -3.58 12.04 -4.89
CA THR A 357 -2.66 12.71 -5.82
C THR A 357 -1.83 13.75 -5.08
N ILE A 358 -0.60 13.98 -5.54
CA ILE A 358 0.35 14.88 -4.85
C ILE A 358 -0.18 16.31 -4.70
N ASP A 359 -0.93 16.80 -5.69
CA ASP A 359 -1.55 18.12 -5.69
C ASP A 359 -2.61 18.29 -4.59
N LYS A 360 -3.28 17.21 -4.20
CA LYS A 360 -4.28 17.24 -3.15
C LYS A 360 -3.66 17.56 -1.78
N PHE A 361 -2.45 17.08 -1.52
CA PHE A 361 -1.72 17.38 -0.29
C PHE A 361 -1.30 18.85 -0.17
N ALA A 362 -1.22 19.58 -1.28
CA ALA A 362 -1.00 21.04 -1.27
C ALA A 362 -2.15 21.79 -0.59
N THR A 363 -3.31 21.18 -0.44
CA THR A 363 -4.47 21.81 0.22
C THR A 363 -4.43 21.71 1.74
N LEU A 364 -3.53 20.91 2.33
CA LEU A 364 -3.44 20.71 3.80
C LEU A 364 -3.35 21.99 4.62
N PRO A 365 -2.53 23.00 4.24
CA PRO A 365 -2.44 24.24 5.01
C PRO A 365 -3.73 25.07 5.05
N TRP A 366 -4.66 24.81 4.12
CA TRP A 366 -5.90 25.57 3.93
C TRP A 366 -7.15 24.84 4.44
N LYS A 367 -7.01 23.55 4.82
CA LYS A 367 -8.11 22.69 5.25
C LYS A 367 -7.78 22.04 6.58
N PRO A 368 -8.17 22.66 7.72
CA PRO A 368 -7.91 22.12 9.05
C PRO A 368 -8.42 20.68 9.23
N GLU A 369 -9.60 20.36 8.70
CA GLU A 369 -10.20 19.03 8.80
C GLU A 369 -9.35 17.95 8.11
N ALA A 370 -8.74 18.31 6.95
CA ALA A 370 -7.81 17.42 6.29
C ALA A 370 -6.51 17.28 7.08
N LEU A 371 -6.05 18.38 7.68
CA LEU A 371 -4.84 18.36 8.50
C LEU A 371 -5.00 17.44 9.72
N GLU A 372 -6.13 17.49 10.41
CA GLU A 372 -6.44 16.61 11.54
C GLU A 372 -6.43 15.12 11.17
N CYS A 373 -6.80 14.78 9.91
CA CYS A 373 -6.73 13.41 9.44
C CYS A 373 -5.30 12.85 9.44
N PHE A 374 -4.31 13.69 9.18
CA PHE A 374 -2.92 13.26 8.98
C PHE A 374 -1.98 13.63 10.15
N ALA A 375 -2.30 14.68 10.89
CA ALA A 375 -1.44 15.28 11.91
C ALA A 375 -2.27 15.70 13.13
N SER A 376 -2.80 14.73 13.87
CA SER A 376 -3.56 14.99 15.09
C SER A 376 -2.65 15.46 16.23
N ASP A 377 -3.03 16.53 16.94
CA ASP A 377 -2.22 17.15 18.01
C ASP A 377 -2.29 16.41 19.36
N GLU A 378 -3.36 15.69 19.66
CA GLU A 378 -3.62 15.24 21.03
C GLU A 378 -3.20 13.80 21.35
N ASN A 379 -2.92 12.98 20.36
CA ASN A 379 -2.59 11.58 20.59
C ASN A 379 -1.72 10.99 19.51
N ILE A 380 -0.47 11.26 19.39
CA ILE A 380 0.51 10.37 18.76
C ILE A 380 0.01 9.64 17.45
N ASN A 381 -1.16 10.02 16.96
CA ASN A 381 -1.88 9.36 15.85
C ASN A 381 -1.49 9.88 14.46
N GLY A 382 -0.43 10.65 14.38
CA GLY A 382 0.09 11.14 13.10
C GLY A 382 0.53 10.01 12.17
N THR A 383 0.69 10.33 10.91
CA THR A 383 1.11 9.40 9.85
C THR A 383 2.47 8.78 10.16
N ASP A 384 2.59 7.48 9.97
CA ASP A 384 3.81 6.70 10.18
C ASP A 384 4.65 6.57 8.92
N LEU A 385 3.98 6.44 7.76
CA LEU A 385 4.60 6.11 6.49
C LEU A 385 4.00 6.93 5.35
N ILE A 386 4.87 7.53 4.55
CA ILE A 386 4.51 8.11 3.26
C ILE A 386 5.18 7.29 2.16
N ILE A 387 4.40 6.84 1.18
CA ILE A 387 4.88 6.15 -0.01
C ILE A 387 4.66 7.06 -1.21
N GLN A 388 5.75 7.42 -1.89
CA GLN A 388 5.71 8.17 -3.14
C GLN A 388 5.99 7.22 -4.29
N ASP A 389 4.94 6.82 -5.00
CA ASP A 389 5.10 5.97 -6.18
C ASP A 389 5.34 6.79 -7.43
N GLU A 390 5.93 6.15 -8.45
CA GLU A 390 6.35 6.76 -9.72
C GLU A 390 7.16 8.07 -9.52
N LEU A 391 8.13 8.02 -8.60
CA LEU A 391 8.94 9.18 -8.20
C LEU A 391 9.57 9.90 -9.39
N HIS A 392 9.93 9.18 -10.47
CA HIS A 392 10.54 9.75 -11.68
C HIS A 392 9.63 10.74 -12.43
N LEU A 393 8.32 10.71 -12.18
CA LEU A 393 7.38 11.68 -12.76
C LEU A 393 7.42 13.03 -12.06
N ILE A 394 8.00 13.08 -10.84
CA ILE A 394 8.17 14.33 -10.08
C ILE A 394 9.49 14.99 -10.50
N SER A 395 9.46 15.66 -11.64
CA SER A 395 10.64 16.31 -12.23
C SER A 395 10.27 17.65 -12.88
N GLY A 396 11.26 18.49 -13.18
CA GLY A 396 11.06 19.78 -13.80
C GLY A 396 10.18 20.72 -12.96
N PRO A 397 9.27 21.50 -13.58
CA PRO A 397 8.39 22.43 -12.87
C PRO A 397 7.52 21.76 -11.80
N LEU A 398 7.01 20.56 -12.08
CA LEU A 398 6.24 19.78 -11.09
C LEU A 398 7.13 19.43 -9.89
N GLY A 399 8.39 19.06 -10.12
CA GLY A 399 9.33 18.76 -9.05
C GLY A 399 9.59 19.96 -8.14
N SER A 400 9.76 21.15 -8.70
CA SER A 400 9.96 22.38 -7.92
C SER A 400 8.76 22.72 -7.04
N ILE A 401 7.54 22.62 -7.59
CA ILE A 401 6.30 22.86 -6.82
C ILE A 401 6.11 21.79 -5.75
N SER A 402 6.34 20.52 -6.10
CA SER A 402 6.23 19.41 -5.16
C SER A 402 7.23 19.55 -4.00
N GLY A 403 8.46 20.01 -4.26
CA GLY A 403 9.46 20.27 -3.23
C GLY A 403 9.01 21.31 -2.20
N MET A 404 8.27 22.35 -2.61
CA MET A 404 7.68 23.31 -1.67
C MET A 404 6.59 22.66 -0.80
N TYR A 405 5.76 21.80 -1.39
CA TYR A 405 4.75 21.06 -0.63
C TYR A 405 5.38 20.09 0.34
N GLU A 406 6.43 19.36 -0.08
CA GLU A 406 7.19 18.45 0.79
C GLU A 406 7.76 19.18 2.00
N PHE A 407 8.36 20.34 1.79
CA PHE A 407 8.87 21.15 2.90
C PHE A 407 7.77 21.57 3.87
N ALA A 408 6.61 22.01 3.37
CA ALA A 408 5.47 22.37 4.22
C ALA A 408 4.94 21.17 4.99
N ILE A 409 4.77 20.02 4.33
CA ILE A 409 4.31 18.76 4.92
C ILE A 409 5.29 18.27 6.00
N ASP A 410 6.60 18.27 5.70
CA ASP A 410 7.62 17.90 6.67
C ASP A 410 7.58 18.79 7.92
N LYS A 411 7.45 20.12 7.74
CA LYS A 411 7.33 21.06 8.86
C LYS A 411 6.08 20.87 9.71
N ILE A 412 4.97 20.49 9.09
CA ILE A 412 3.72 20.20 9.80
C ILE A 412 3.87 18.90 10.60
N PHE A 413 4.29 17.85 9.94
CA PHE A 413 4.34 16.52 10.55
C PHE A 413 5.51 16.33 11.50
N SER A 414 6.67 16.93 11.26
CA SER A 414 7.85 16.80 12.12
C SER A 414 7.67 17.39 13.52
N LYS A 415 6.68 18.26 13.71
CA LYS A 415 6.30 18.76 15.04
C LYS A 415 5.71 17.66 15.93
N ILE A 416 5.12 16.63 15.33
CA ILE A 416 4.44 15.54 16.01
C ILE A 416 5.35 14.31 16.06
N LYS A 417 5.86 13.91 14.90
CA LYS A 417 6.61 12.66 14.73
C LYS A 417 7.39 12.69 13.41
N LYS A 418 8.60 12.14 13.42
CA LYS A 418 9.32 11.89 12.16
C LYS A 418 8.61 10.81 11.37
N ILE A 419 8.28 11.10 10.10
CA ILE A 419 7.60 10.15 9.21
C ILE A 419 8.65 9.39 8.40
N LYS A 420 8.43 8.07 8.23
CA LYS A 420 9.20 7.28 7.28
C LYS A 420 8.73 7.57 5.86
N ILE A 421 9.68 7.85 4.97
CA ILE A 421 9.38 8.07 3.54
C ILE A 421 9.96 6.95 2.72
N ILE A 422 9.18 6.45 1.76
CA ILE A 422 9.57 5.44 0.79
C ILE A 422 9.26 5.97 -0.61
N GLY A 423 10.25 5.89 -1.49
CA GLY A 423 10.09 6.13 -2.92
C GLY A 423 9.97 4.82 -3.69
N SER A 424 9.19 4.82 -4.77
CA SER A 424 9.11 3.72 -5.72
C SER A 424 9.22 4.26 -7.14
N THR A 425 10.05 3.62 -7.97
CA THR A 425 10.26 4.03 -9.37
C THR A 425 10.73 2.89 -10.25
N ALA A 426 10.42 2.97 -11.55
CA ALA A 426 10.89 2.01 -12.53
C ALA A 426 12.20 2.44 -13.19
N THR A 427 12.33 3.72 -13.50
CA THR A 427 13.51 4.30 -14.18
C THR A 427 13.85 5.62 -13.53
N ILE A 428 15.12 5.79 -13.17
CA ILE A 428 15.63 7.09 -12.72
C ILE A 428 16.78 7.49 -13.61
N LYS A 429 16.63 8.65 -14.24
CA LYS A 429 17.73 9.36 -14.87
C LYS A 429 18.28 10.31 -13.83
N ARG A 430 19.54 10.15 -13.41
CA ARG A 430 20.22 10.97 -12.38
C ARG A 430 19.56 10.81 -10.98
N ALA A 431 19.51 9.58 -10.48
CA ALA A 431 18.91 9.27 -9.18
C ALA A 431 19.44 10.13 -8.03
N ASP A 432 20.75 10.38 -8.00
CA ASP A 432 21.40 11.15 -6.93
C ASP A 432 20.93 12.62 -6.91
N GLU A 433 20.60 13.22 -8.06
CA GLU A 433 20.12 14.59 -8.15
C GLU A 433 18.62 14.76 -7.82
N GLN A 434 17.83 13.68 -7.93
CA GLN A 434 16.39 13.70 -7.62
C GLN A 434 16.07 13.35 -6.17
N ILE A 435 16.99 12.72 -5.44
CA ILE A 435 16.76 12.17 -4.10
C ILE A 435 17.41 13.06 -3.03
N LEU A 436 18.42 13.83 -3.39
CA LEU A 436 19.07 14.83 -2.53
C LEU A 436 18.33 16.16 -2.57
#